data_4dba27c8d763003dfbc2dbddf4703f73
#
_entry.id   4dba27c8d763003dfbc2dbddf4703f73
#
_cell.length_a   1.000
_cell.length_b   1.000
_cell.length_c   1.000
_cell.angle_alpha   90.00
_cell.angle_beta   90.00
_cell.angle_gamma   90.00
#
_symmetry.space_group_name_H-M   'P 1'
#
loop_
_entity.id
_entity.type
_entity.pdbx_description
1 polymer ?
#
loop_
_entity_poly.entity_id
_entity_poly.type
_entity_poly.pdbx_seq_one_letter_code
_entity_poly.pdbx_strand_id
1 'polypeptide(L)'
;GFKVVNIGIKAGLDTFVDKLQEHNAHAIGMSGLLVKSTAVMKENLDELQKMGIKIPVLLGGAALTKSFVDEYCRPFYDGPIFYCRDAFDGVISMQRIEKGDANNTDLPADLIKIIDTSDKVEEEVAEIPPYEEIPLPEKNTFLFPPIWGRIGKTAEKLDKELIFKWINHRVLFRQRWGY
;
A
#
# COMPACT_ATOMS: atom_id res chain seq x y z
N GLY A 1 -6.06 18.12 -10.35
CA GLY A 1 -5.44 17.00 -9.62
C GLY A 1 -4.77 17.49 -8.35
N PHE A 2 -4.46 16.58 -7.42
CA PHE A 2 -3.84 16.91 -6.13
C PHE A 2 -2.31 16.87 -6.24
N LYS A 3 -1.61 17.83 -5.60
CA LYS A 3 -0.16 17.75 -5.45
C LYS A 3 0.17 16.77 -4.33
N VAL A 4 0.97 15.74 -4.64
CA VAL A 4 1.37 14.72 -3.68
C VAL A 4 2.85 14.89 -3.34
N VAL A 5 3.16 14.90 -2.05
CA VAL A 5 4.54 14.83 -1.53
C VAL A 5 4.77 13.43 -0.99
N ASN A 6 5.55 12.64 -1.72
CA ASN A 6 5.88 11.28 -1.31
C ASN A 6 7.13 11.31 -0.41
N ILE A 7 6.96 10.90 0.84
CA ILE A 7 8.03 10.87 1.85
C ILE A 7 8.69 9.48 1.98
N GLY A 8 8.32 8.55 1.11
CA GLY A 8 8.90 7.21 1.06
C GLY A 8 8.28 6.21 2.02
N ILE A 9 9.03 5.17 2.34
CA ILE A 9 8.61 4.07 3.23
C ILE A 9 9.28 4.20 4.60
N LYS A 10 8.57 3.76 5.66
CA LYS A 10 9.05 3.80 7.04
C LYS A 10 9.44 5.21 7.52
N ALA A 11 8.78 6.22 6.99
CA ALA A 11 8.97 7.60 7.46
C ALA A 11 8.52 7.73 8.91
N GLY A 12 9.31 8.39 9.72
CA GLY A 12 8.94 8.76 11.09
C GLY A 12 7.94 9.91 11.13
N LEU A 13 7.26 10.08 12.25
CA LEU A 13 6.28 11.15 12.42
C LEU A 13 6.88 12.55 12.23
N ASP A 14 8.11 12.76 12.70
CA ASP A 14 8.82 14.04 12.51
C ASP A 14 8.89 14.44 11.04
N THR A 15 9.17 13.46 10.16
CA THR A 15 9.19 13.70 8.71
C THR A 15 7.83 14.11 8.17
N PHE A 16 6.73 13.53 8.68
CA PHE A 16 5.38 13.96 8.31
C PHE A 16 5.11 15.39 8.74
N VAL A 17 5.45 15.75 9.97
CA VAL A 17 5.24 17.09 10.52
C VAL A 17 6.07 18.14 9.78
N ASP A 18 7.35 17.87 9.52
CA ASP A 18 8.22 18.74 8.76
C ASP A 18 7.67 19.01 7.36
N LYS A 19 7.28 17.95 6.64
CA LYS A 19 6.73 18.08 5.28
C LYS A 19 5.33 18.68 5.26
N LEU A 20 4.54 18.47 6.29
CA LEU A 20 3.26 19.15 6.47
C LEU A 20 3.45 20.67 6.50
N GLN A 21 4.40 21.15 7.30
CA GLN A 21 4.71 22.56 7.45
C GLN A 21 5.37 23.15 6.19
N GLU A 22 6.40 22.45 5.65
CA GLU A 22 7.15 22.90 4.47
C GLU A 22 6.24 23.11 3.26
N HIS A 23 5.29 22.22 3.06
CA HIS A 23 4.41 22.23 1.88
C HIS A 23 3.01 22.77 2.17
N ASN A 24 2.72 23.18 3.39
CA ASN A 24 1.38 23.59 3.84
C ASN A 24 0.32 22.56 3.40
N ALA A 25 0.57 21.28 3.67
CA ALA A 25 -0.26 20.20 3.19
C ALA A 25 -1.64 20.19 3.88
N HIS A 26 -2.69 19.80 3.15
CA HIS A 26 -4.07 19.82 3.62
C HIS A 26 -4.51 18.48 4.24
N ALA A 27 -3.74 17.43 4.04
CA ALA A 27 -4.00 16.09 4.57
C ALA A 27 -2.72 15.27 4.67
N ILE A 28 -2.75 14.25 5.52
CA ILE A 28 -1.71 13.23 5.66
C ILE A 28 -2.29 11.90 5.17
N GLY A 29 -1.52 11.16 4.37
CA GLY A 29 -1.86 9.79 3.95
C GLY A 29 -0.90 8.77 4.55
N MET A 30 -1.42 7.73 5.19
CA MET A 30 -0.64 6.60 5.69
C MET A 30 -1.17 5.29 5.12
N SER A 31 -0.27 4.45 4.62
CA SER A 31 -0.62 3.13 4.08
C SER A 31 0.22 2.04 4.70
N GLY A 32 -0.38 0.91 5.06
CA GLY A 32 0.29 -0.19 5.69
C GLY A 32 -0.04 -1.56 5.10
N LEU A 33 1.00 -2.33 4.76
CA LEU A 33 0.85 -3.68 4.23
C LEU A 33 0.83 -4.75 5.35
N LEU A 34 1.44 -4.47 6.47
CA LEU A 34 1.61 -5.41 7.58
C LEU A 34 0.78 -4.96 8.80
N VAL A 35 0.31 -5.93 9.60
CA VAL A 35 -0.42 -5.66 10.85
C VAL A 35 0.38 -4.74 11.79
N LYS A 36 1.70 -4.89 11.85
CA LYS A 36 2.56 -3.98 12.63
C LYS A 36 2.41 -2.51 12.21
N SER A 37 2.13 -2.25 10.94
CA SER A 37 1.95 -0.88 10.43
C SER A 37 0.69 -0.22 10.99
N THR A 38 -0.36 -0.98 11.30
CA THR A 38 -1.59 -0.42 11.88
C THR A 38 -1.37 0.09 13.30
N ALA A 39 -0.52 -0.59 14.09
CA ALA A 39 -0.11 -0.11 15.40
C ALA A 39 0.65 1.22 15.31
N VAL A 40 1.60 1.32 14.36
CA VAL A 40 2.35 2.57 14.11
C VAL A 40 1.42 3.70 13.66
N MET A 41 0.41 3.41 12.83
CA MET A 41 -0.59 4.42 12.44
C MET A 41 -1.33 4.98 13.66
N LYS A 42 -1.74 4.11 14.60
CA LYS A 42 -2.38 4.52 15.85
C LYS A 42 -1.45 5.38 16.71
N GLU A 43 -0.20 4.96 16.88
CA GLU A 43 0.81 5.72 17.63
C GLU A 43 1.03 7.10 17.01
N ASN A 44 1.15 7.20 15.69
CA ASN A 44 1.29 8.46 14.98
C ASN A 44 0.09 9.39 15.18
N LEU A 45 -1.15 8.85 15.18
CA LEU A 45 -2.35 9.64 15.44
C LEU A 45 -2.38 10.18 16.87
N ASP A 46 -2.01 9.38 17.86
CA ASP A 46 -1.93 9.79 19.27
C ASP A 46 -0.88 10.91 19.47
N GLU A 47 0.25 10.81 18.77
CA GLU A 47 1.28 11.84 18.83
C GLU A 47 0.86 13.13 18.09
N LEU A 48 0.21 13.04 16.92
CA LEU A 48 -0.38 14.20 16.24
C LEU A 48 -1.39 14.90 17.13
N GLN A 49 -2.22 14.15 17.86
CA GLN A 49 -3.16 14.67 18.83
C GLN A 49 -2.46 15.42 19.96
N LYS A 50 -1.39 14.85 20.53
CA LYS A 50 -0.57 15.50 21.58
C LYS A 50 0.08 16.78 21.11
N MET A 51 0.46 16.86 19.85
CA MET A 51 0.99 18.06 19.20
C MET A 51 -0.08 19.10 18.86
N GLY A 52 -1.37 18.79 19.05
CA GLY A 52 -2.50 19.65 18.69
C GLY A 52 -2.76 19.76 17.19
N ILE A 53 -2.19 18.88 16.40
CA ILE A 53 -2.36 18.85 14.94
C ILE A 53 -3.66 18.10 14.63
N LYS A 54 -4.63 18.78 14.01
CA LYS A 54 -5.97 18.23 13.69
C LYS A 54 -6.25 18.21 12.19
N ILE A 55 -5.26 17.85 11.40
CA ILE A 55 -5.37 17.77 9.95
C ILE A 55 -6.11 16.50 9.53
N PRO A 56 -6.86 16.51 8.41
CA PRO A 56 -7.42 15.28 7.86
C PRO A 56 -6.38 14.19 7.60
N VAL A 57 -6.65 12.97 8.04
CA VAL A 57 -5.76 11.81 7.85
C VAL A 57 -6.47 10.73 7.05
N LEU A 58 -5.83 10.26 5.97
CA LEU A 58 -6.29 9.16 5.16
C LEU A 58 -5.51 7.91 5.54
N LEU A 59 -6.21 6.88 5.96
CA LEU A 59 -5.62 5.60 6.37
C LEU A 59 -6.03 4.50 5.39
N GLY A 60 -5.05 3.77 4.88
CA GLY A 60 -5.30 2.68 3.94
C GLY A 60 -4.25 1.56 4.02
N GLY A 61 -4.40 0.60 3.11
CA GLY A 61 -3.49 -0.52 2.98
C GLY A 61 -4.09 -1.87 3.37
N ALA A 62 -3.51 -2.95 2.84
CA ALA A 62 -4.08 -4.29 2.90
C ALA A 62 -4.25 -4.87 4.31
N ALA A 63 -3.49 -4.38 5.29
CA ALA A 63 -3.58 -4.86 6.67
C ALA A 63 -4.59 -4.07 7.53
N LEU A 64 -5.14 -2.97 7.00
CA LEU A 64 -6.04 -2.10 7.74
C LEU A 64 -7.50 -2.51 7.51
N THR A 65 -8.30 -2.50 8.57
CA THR A 65 -9.74 -2.74 8.50
C THR A 65 -10.52 -1.54 9.01
N LYS A 66 -11.78 -1.41 8.54
CA LYS A 66 -12.67 -0.34 9.02
C LYS A 66 -12.87 -0.42 10.52
N SER A 67 -13.10 -1.63 11.06
CA SER A 67 -13.28 -1.83 12.50
C SER A 67 -12.08 -1.34 13.31
N PHE A 68 -10.86 -1.60 12.83
CA PHE A 68 -9.66 -1.12 13.50
C PHE A 68 -9.58 0.41 13.51
N VAL A 69 -9.94 1.06 12.42
CA VAL A 69 -9.98 2.53 12.35
C VAL A 69 -11.03 3.09 13.31
N ASP A 70 -12.22 2.53 13.31
CA ASP A 70 -13.34 3.01 14.13
C ASP A 70 -13.10 2.80 15.64
N GLU A 71 -12.51 1.65 16.04
CA GLU A 71 -12.31 1.27 17.42
C GLU A 71 -10.98 1.80 18.02
N TYR A 72 -9.93 1.86 17.22
CA TYR A 72 -8.57 2.11 17.71
C TYR A 72 -7.90 3.36 17.16
N CYS A 73 -8.44 4.01 16.13
CA CYS A 73 -7.87 5.24 15.58
C CYS A 73 -8.73 6.46 15.93
N ARG A 74 -10.03 6.42 15.62
CA ARG A 74 -10.94 7.55 15.84
C ARG A 74 -11.03 8.03 17.30
N PRO A 75 -11.02 7.18 18.32
CA PRO A 75 -11.08 7.64 19.71
C PRO A 75 -9.84 8.41 20.19
N PHE A 76 -8.72 8.30 19.46
CA PHE A 76 -7.43 8.87 19.86
C PHE A 76 -7.03 10.11 19.05
N TYR A 77 -7.88 10.55 18.12
CA TYR A 77 -7.54 11.68 17.26
C TYR A 77 -8.79 12.50 16.92
N ASP A 78 -8.78 13.78 17.32
CA ASP A 78 -9.91 14.71 17.10
C ASP A 78 -10.05 15.18 15.66
N GLY A 79 -9.05 15.02 14.84
CA GLY A 79 -9.10 15.38 13.42
C GLY A 79 -9.89 14.37 12.58
N PRO A 80 -10.29 14.74 11.36
CA PRO A 80 -11.00 13.83 10.47
C PRO A 80 -10.13 12.64 10.05
N ILE A 81 -10.64 11.40 10.18
CA ILE A 81 -9.98 10.18 9.72
C ILE A 81 -10.83 9.51 8.64
N PHE A 82 -10.25 9.35 7.46
CA PHE A 82 -10.83 8.63 6.34
C PHE A 82 -10.22 7.23 6.23
N TYR A 83 -11.06 6.20 6.24
CA TYR A 83 -10.63 4.84 5.92
C TYR A 83 -10.76 4.63 4.41
N CYS A 84 -9.64 4.41 3.73
CA CYS A 84 -9.57 4.21 2.30
C CYS A 84 -9.30 2.73 1.98
N ARG A 85 -10.26 2.04 1.38
CA ARG A 85 -10.15 0.63 0.96
C ARG A 85 -9.22 0.50 -0.25
N ASP A 86 -9.25 1.51 -1.10
CA ASP A 86 -8.49 1.57 -2.35
C ASP A 86 -8.11 3.02 -2.72
N ALA A 87 -7.50 3.18 -3.87
CA ALA A 87 -7.05 4.48 -4.36
C ALA A 87 -8.23 5.43 -4.69
N PHE A 88 -9.38 4.90 -5.10
CA PHE A 88 -10.55 5.72 -5.41
C PHE A 88 -11.16 6.33 -4.17
N ASP A 89 -11.25 5.57 -3.08
CA ASP A 89 -11.63 6.10 -1.77
C ASP A 89 -10.72 7.26 -1.36
N GLY A 90 -9.41 7.15 -1.63
CA GLY A 90 -8.45 8.21 -1.38
C GLY A 90 -8.73 9.49 -2.17
N VAL A 91 -9.03 9.36 -3.47
CA VAL A 91 -9.37 10.50 -4.33
C VAL A 91 -10.66 11.18 -3.84
N ILE A 92 -11.69 10.40 -3.53
CA ILE A 92 -12.98 10.91 -3.05
C ILE A 92 -12.81 11.64 -1.71
N SER A 93 -12.01 11.07 -0.81
CA SER A 93 -11.69 11.71 0.47
C SER A 93 -11.02 13.05 0.28
N MET A 94 -10.05 13.13 -0.62
CA MET A 94 -9.38 14.40 -0.95
C MET A 94 -10.32 15.42 -1.59
N GLN A 95 -11.25 14.99 -2.46
CA GLN A 95 -12.27 15.88 -3.03
C GLN A 95 -13.22 16.44 -1.97
N ARG A 96 -13.57 15.64 -0.94
CA ARG A 96 -14.38 16.10 0.19
C ARG A 96 -13.63 17.12 1.03
N ILE A 97 -12.35 16.86 1.32
CA ILE A 97 -11.49 17.79 2.04
C ILE A 97 -11.40 19.14 1.29
N GLU A 98 -11.20 19.11 -0.03
CA GLU A 98 -11.15 20.30 -0.88
C GLU A 98 -12.46 21.10 -0.84
N LYS A 99 -13.60 20.42 -0.79
CA LYS A 99 -14.93 21.05 -0.69
C LYS A 99 -15.30 21.53 0.72
N GLY A 100 -14.42 21.33 1.70
CA GLY A 100 -14.68 21.69 3.10
C GLY A 100 -15.57 20.70 3.86
N ASP A 101 -15.88 19.52 3.30
CA ASP A 101 -16.70 18.46 3.91
C ASP A 101 -15.80 17.37 4.56
N ALA A 102 -14.74 17.80 5.22
CA ALA A 102 -13.78 16.91 5.85
C ALA A 102 -14.37 16.11 7.04
N ASN A 103 -15.46 16.60 7.65
CA ASN A 103 -16.11 15.93 8.79
C ASN A 103 -16.93 14.71 8.38
N ASN A 104 -17.33 14.62 7.13
CA ASN A 104 -18.07 13.47 6.60
C ASN A 104 -17.10 12.39 6.13
N THR A 105 -16.62 11.59 7.09
CA THR A 105 -15.56 10.60 6.87
C THR A 105 -16.08 9.23 6.42
N ASP A 106 -17.41 9.01 6.40
CA ASP A 106 -18.00 7.76 5.94
C ASP A 106 -18.10 7.73 4.41
N LEU A 107 -17.38 6.81 3.80
CA LEU A 107 -17.41 6.60 2.36
C LEU A 107 -18.47 5.53 2.04
N PRO A 108 -19.46 5.82 1.15
CA PRO A 108 -20.45 4.84 0.74
C PRO A 108 -19.79 3.62 0.09
N ALA A 109 -20.40 2.44 0.31
CA ALA A 109 -19.87 1.19 -0.23
C ALA A 109 -19.90 1.11 -1.77
N ASP A 110 -20.78 1.89 -2.42
CA ASP A 110 -21.12 1.78 -3.84
C ASP A 110 -20.51 2.90 -4.71
N LEU A 111 -19.51 3.62 -4.23
CA LEU A 111 -18.94 4.78 -4.93
C LEU A 111 -18.21 4.47 -6.25
N ILE A 112 -17.95 3.21 -6.55
CA ILE A 112 -17.39 2.80 -7.86
C ILE A 112 -18.26 3.26 -9.05
N LYS A 113 -19.54 3.57 -8.82
CA LYS A 113 -20.47 4.03 -9.86
C LYS A 113 -20.49 5.54 -10.09
N ILE A 114 -19.86 6.35 -9.25
CA ILE A 114 -19.98 7.82 -9.29
C ILE A 114 -18.75 8.51 -9.91
N ILE A 115 -17.71 7.78 -10.22
CA ILE A 115 -16.69 8.29 -11.14
C ILE A 115 -17.26 8.13 -12.55
N ASP A 116 -18.31 8.87 -12.83
CA ASP A 116 -18.73 9.12 -14.19
C ASP A 116 -17.57 9.90 -14.82
N THR A 117 -16.93 9.29 -15.79
CA THR A 117 -15.88 9.83 -16.63
C THR A 117 -16.43 10.95 -17.53
N SER A 118 -17.14 11.94 -16.97
CA SER A 118 -17.65 13.07 -17.72
C SER A 118 -16.63 14.17 -17.99
N ASP A 119 -15.50 14.16 -17.31
CA ASP A 119 -14.31 14.85 -17.81
C ASP A 119 -13.51 13.84 -18.66
N LYS A 120 -13.98 13.63 -19.88
CA LYS A 120 -13.10 13.21 -20.94
C LYS A 120 -12.02 14.27 -21.06
N VAL A 121 -10.92 14.08 -20.29
CA VAL A 121 -9.62 14.49 -20.79
C VAL A 121 -9.53 13.71 -22.09
N GLU A 122 -9.66 14.38 -23.22
CA GLU A 122 -9.11 13.89 -24.47
C GLU A 122 -7.62 13.74 -24.18
N GLU A 123 -7.24 12.60 -23.60
CA GLU A 123 -5.89 12.11 -23.73
C GLU A 123 -5.72 12.02 -25.23
N GLU A 124 -4.90 12.92 -25.80
CA GLU A 124 -4.24 12.63 -27.05
C GLU A 124 -3.65 11.24 -26.84
N VAL A 125 -4.36 10.24 -27.35
CA VAL A 125 -3.87 8.88 -27.43
C VAL A 125 -2.66 9.03 -28.31
N ALA A 126 -1.46 9.18 -27.70
CA ALA A 126 -0.21 9.08 -28.42
C ALA A 126 -0.35 7.77 -29.19
N GLU A 127 -0.37 7.88 -30.53
CA GLU A 127 -0.45 6.71 -31.40
C GLU A 127 0.61 5.73 -30.90
N ILE A 128 0.14 4.65 -30.28
CA ILE A 128 1.01 3.57 -29.85
C ILE A 128 1.64 3.11 -31.17
N PRO A 129 2.96 3.27 -31.36
CA PRO A 129 3.59 2.84 -32.60
C PRO A 129 3.18 1.39 -32.83
N PRO A 130 2.89 1.00 -34.08
CA PRO A 130 2.44 -0.34 -34.38
C PRO A 130 3.40 -1.33 -33.72
N TYR A 131 2.84 -2.20 -32.90
CA TYR A 131 3.57 -3.23 -32.15
C TYR A 131 4.39 -4.00 -33.20
N GLU A 132 5.71 -3.80 -33.23
CA GLU A 132 6.58 -4.66 -34.01
C GLU A 132 6.45 -6.06 -33.41
N GLU A 133 5.83 -6.97 -34.15
CA GLU A 133 5.80 -8.37 -33.74
C GLU A 133 7.25 -8.83 -33.54
N ILE A 134 7.67 -8.92 -32.30
CA ILE A 134 8.93 -9.54 -31.95
C ILE A 134 8.82 -10.99 -32.45
N PRO A 135 9.61 -11.40 -33.45
CA PRO A 135 9.51 -12.75 -33.96
C PRO A 135 9.73 -13.71 -32.80
N LEU A 136 8.72 -14.54 -32.53
CA LEU A 136 8.84 -15.58 -31.51
C LEU A 136 10.07 -16.42 -31.85
N PRO A 137 10.95 -16.70 -30.88
CA PRO A 137 12.11 -17.53 -31.13
C PRO A 137 11.64 -18.86 -31.71
N GLU A 138 12.23 -19.27 -32.86
CA GLU A 138 11.88 -20.48 -33.64
C GLU A 138 11.91 -21.79 -32.82
N LYS A 139 12.52 -21.75 -31.65
CA LYS A 139 12.44 -22.80 -30.64
C LYS A 139 11.78 -22.26 -29.40
N ASN A 140 10.66 -22.86 -29.05
CA ASN A 140 10.04 -22.69 -27.73
C ASN A 140 11.05 -23.05 -26.64
N THR A 141 11.82 -22.07 -26.21
CA THR A 141 12.73 -22.19 -25.07
C THR A 141 11.99 -22.09 -23.74
N PHE A 142 10.67 -22.34 -23.71
CA PHE A 142 10.01 -22.58 -22.46
C PHE A 142 10.67 -23.81 -21.82
N LEU A 143 11.41 -23.55 -20.77
CA LEU A 143 11.89 -24.62 -19.88
C LEU A 143 10.66 -25.28 -19.26
N PHE A 144 10.08 -26.24 -19.97
CA PHE A 144 9.11 -27.11 -19.36
C PHE A 144 9.81 -27.79 -18.18
N PRO A 145 9.20 -27.80 -17.00
CA PRO A 145 9.76 -28.57 -15.92
C PRO A 145 9.93 -30.01 -16.43
N PRO A 146 11.08 -30.62 -16.25
CA PRO A 146 11.40 -31.94 -16.82
C PRO A 146 10.45 -33.04 -16.35
N ILE A 147 9.69 -32.76 -15.31
CA ILE A 147 8.72 -33.69 -14.72
C ILE A 147 7.50 -32.90 -14.25
N TRP A 148 6.30 -33.31 -14.71
CA TRP A 148 5.03 -32.79 -14.23
C TRP A 148 4.55 -33.65 -13.06
N GLY A 149 4.17 -33.01 -11.96
CA GLY A 149 3.58 -33.68 -10.81
C GLY A 149 4.44 -33.63 -9.55
N ARG A 150 4.08 -34.43 -8.57
CA ARG A 150 4.73 -34.46 -7.27
C ARG A 150 6.01 -35.31 -7.35
N ILE A 151 7.16 -34.67 -7.14
CA ILE A 151 8.44 -35.39 -7.06
C ILE A 151 8.74 -35.66 -5.60
N GLY A 152 8.76 -36.94 -5.21
CA GLY A 152 9.21 -37.40 -3.90
C GLY A 152 10.55 -38.11 -4.02
N LYS A 153 11.54 -37.71 -3.22
CA LYS A 153 12.80 -38.46 -3.04
C LYS A 153 12.96 -38.82 -1.58
N THR A 154 13.42 -40.03 -1.32
CA THR A 154 13.80 -40.43 0.03
C THR A 154 15.08 -39.73 0.46
N ALA A 155 15.27 -39.49 1.76
CA ALA A 155 16.45 -38.79 2.30
C ALA A 155 17.80 -39.40 1.86
N GLU A 156 17.81 -40.70 1.59
CA GLU A 156 18.99 -41.44 1.10
C GLU A 156 19.38 -41.08 -0.34
N LYS A 157 18.39 -40.66 -1.15
CA LYS A 157 18.58 -40.26 -2.57
C LYS A 157 18.78 -38.78 -2.77
N LEU A 158 18.83 -38.01 -1.67
CA LEU A 158 19.08 -36.59 -1.72
C LEU A 158 20.59 -36.30 -1.59
N ASP A 159 21.12 -35.53 -2.52
CA ASP A 159 22.45 -34.96 -2.38
C ASP A 159 22.40 -33.86 -1.32
N LYS A 160 22.79 -34.21 -0.10
CA LYS A 160 22.72 -33.31 1.06
C LYS A 160 23.70 -32.15 0.90
N GLU A 161 24.88 -32.36 0.34
CA GLU A 161 25.91 -31.33 0.15
C GLU A 161 25.41 -30.26 -0.83
N LEU A 162 24.78 -30.70 -1.94
CA LEU A 162 24.20 -29.80 -2.90
C LEU A 162 23.05 -28.97 -2.29
N ILE A 163 22.21 -29.60 -1.48
CA ILE A 163 21.10 -28.90 -0.80
C ILE A 163 21.66 -27.86 0.17
N PHE A 164 22.63 -28.21 0.99
CA PHE A 164 23.25 -27.28 1.94
C PHE A 164 23.93 -26.10 1.27
N LYS A 165 24.49 -26.27 0.10
CA LYS A 165 25.06 -25.18 -0.70
C LYS A 165 24.05 -24.11 -1.07
N TRP A 166 22.79 -24.46 -1.29
CA TRP A 166 21.72 -23.56 -1.70
C TRP A 166 20.84 -23.06 -0.55
N ILE A 167 21.04 -23.56 0.67
CA ILE A 167 20.33 -23.07 1.85
C ILE A 167 20.85 -21.69 2.25
N ASN A 168 19.95 -20.73 2.33
CA ASN A 168 20.29 -19.46 2.98
C ASN A 168 20.30 -19.66 4.51
N HIS A 169 21.48 -19.93 5.06
CA HIS A 169 21.67 -20.21 6.47
C HIS A 169 21.20 -19.07 7.38
N ARG A 170 21.36 -17.82 6.93
CA ARG A 170 20.93 -16.64 7.69
C ARG A 170 19.42 -16.60 7.85
N VAL A 171 18.69 -16.90 6.77
CA VAL A 171 17.22 -16.95 6.80
C VAL A 171 16.74 -18.14 7.62
N LEU A 172 17.33 -19.31 7.39
CA LEU A 172 16.91 -20.54 8.06
C LEU A 172 17.15 -20.45 9.58
N PHE A 173 18.38 -20.13 10.01
CA PHE A 173 18.73 -20.17 11.43
C PHE A 173 18.21 -18.93 12.17
N ARG A 174 18.45 -17.71 11.67
CA ARG A 174 18.08 -16.49 12.39
C ARG A 174 16.61 -16.13 12.28
N GLN A 175 16.01 -16.24 11.08
CA GLN A 175 14.64 -15.76 10.90
C GLN A 175 13.58 -16.83 11.15
N ARG A 176 13.88 -18.11 10.88
CA ARG A 176 12.90 -19.19 11.01
C ARG A 176 13.04 -19.99 12.29
N TRP A 177 14.26 -20.26 12.74
CA TRP A 177 14.52 -21.07 13.93
C TRP A 177 14.91 -20.26 15.15
N GLY A 178 15.26 -18.95 15.00
CA GLY A 178 15.53 -18.07 16.12
C GLY A 178 16.88 -18.29 16.83
N TYR A 179 17.87 -18.88 16.13
CA TYR A 179 19.25 -19.07 16.63
C TYR A 179 20.14 -17.89 16.29
#